data_58fa5e5ea8baac6e9892e0c282159b97
#
_entry.id   58fa5e5ea8baac6e9892e0c282159b97
#
_cell.length_a   1.000
_cell.length_b   1.000
_cell.length_c   1.000
_cell.angle_alpha   90.00
_cell.angle_beta   90.00
_cell.angle_gamma   90.00
#
_symmetry.space_group_name_H-M   'P 1'
#
loop_
_entity.id
_entity.type
_entity.pdbx_description
1 polymer ?
#
loop_
_entity_poly.entity_id
_entity_poly.type
_entity_poly.pdbx_seq_one_letter_code
_entity_poly.pdbx_strand_id
1 'polypeptide(L)'
;MVNYRHLGRSGLKISEITYGNWLTHGSQVENDAATACVRAALDNGITSFDTADVYANTAAETVLGEALKGERRQSLEIFTKVYWPTGPKGPNDTGLSRKHIMESIDGSLTRLQTDYVDLYQAHRYDHATPLEETMQAFADVVRQGKALYIGVSEWTADQIRAGQALAQDLGFRLVSNQPQYSALWRVIEGEVVPASEELGLSQIVWSPVAQGVLTGKYLPGQPLPAGSRATDEKGGARMVQSFLDRPNVLERVQQLRPVADELGLSLAQLAVAWVLQNANVAAAIIGASRPEQVVENVKASGVEIPAELMTRIDEILGDAVISDPAETAKSSPATR
;
A
#
# COMPACT_ATOMS: atom_id res chain seq x y z
N MET A 1 -17.86 9.73 -6.92
CA MET A 1 -17.03 8.91 -7.86
C MET A 1 -15.57 9.07 -7.44
N VAL A 2 -14.78 8.01 -7.55
CA VAL A 2 -13.36 8.06 -7.23
C VAL A 2 -12.61 8.91 -8.27
N ASN A 3 -11.69 9.76 -7.82
CA ASN A 3 -10.78 10.50 -8.68
C ASN A 3 -9.62 9.61 -9.14
N TYR A 4 -8.96 10.04 -10.22
CA TYR A 4 -7.80 9.35 -10.80
C TYR A 4 -6.60 10.27 -10.81
N ARG A 5 -5.41 9.72 -10.48
CA ARG A 5 -4.14 10.45 -10.48
C ARG A 5 -3.12 9.72 -11.37
N HIS A 6 -2.20 10.49 -11.96
CA HIS A 6 -1.07 9.88 -12.65
C HIS A 6 -0.14 9.17 -11.66
N LEU A 7 0.35 7.99 -12.04
CA LEU A 7 1.37 7.28 -11.28
C LEU A 7 2.76 7.78 -11.69
N GLY A 8 3.35 8.59 -10.84
CA GLY A 8 4.60 9.28 -11.14
C GLY A 8 4.50 10.12 -12.43
N ARG A 9 5.62 10.29 -13.12
CA ARG A 9 5.68 10.92 -14.44
C ARG A 9 5.41 9.92 -15.56
N SER A 10 4.43 9.04 -15.38
CA SER A 10 4.00 8.08 -16.40
C SER A 10 2.66 8.49 -17.02
N GLY A 11 2.28 7.83 -18.10
CA GLY A 11 0.94 7.98 -18.70
C GLY A 11 -0.15 7.20 -17.96
N LEU A 12 0.22 6.32 -17.03
CA LEU A 12 -0.74 5.50 -16.30
C LEU A 12 -1.52 6.36 -15.30
N LYS A 13 -2.84 6.27 -15.35
CA LYS A 13 -3.74 6.80 -14.32
C LYS A 13 -4.27 5.66 -13.48
N ILE A 14 -4.29 5.86 -12.18
CA ILE A 14 -4.81 4.91 -11.20
C ILE A 14 -5.90 5.58 -10.36
N SER A 15 -6.84 4.81 -9.82
CA SER A 15 -7.79 5.34 -8.85
C SER A 15 -7.07 5.79 -7.58
N GLU A 16 -7.34 7.00 -7.08
CA GLU A 16 -6.66 7.55 -5.88
C GLU A 16 -6.98 6.78 -4.59
N ILE A 17 -7.95 5.88 -4.66
CA ILE A 17 -8.21 4.84 -3.68
C ILE A 17 -7.99 3.50 -4.39
N THR A 18 -7.07 2.71 -3.86
CA THR A 18 -6.71 1.37 -4.35
C THR A 18 -7.23 0.32 -3.38
N TYR A 19 -7.84 -0.75 -3.89
CA TYR A 19 -8.28 -1.87 -3.06
C TYR A 19 -7.13 -2.84 -2.81
N GLY A 20 -6.75 -3.04 -1.54
CA GLY A 20 -5.69 -3.96 -1.12
C GLY A 20 -6.24 -5.17 -0.36
N ASN A 21 -5.63 -6.32 -0.58
CA ASN A 21 -6.14 -7.60 -0.07
C ASN A 21 -5.21 -8.33 0.93
N TRP A 22 -4.21 -7.63 1.49
CA TRP A 22 -3.17 -8.25 2.32
C TRP A 22 -3.67 -9.19 3.42
N LEU A 23 -4.67 -8.77 4.21
CA LEU A 23 -5.18 -9.56 5.33
C LEU A 23 -6.59 -10.13 5.06
N THR A 24 -7.22 -9.75 3.98
CA THR A 24 -8.64 -10.04 3.76
C THR A 24 -8.86 -11.25 2.87
N HIS A 25 -8.10 -11.43 1.80
CA HIS A 25 -8.31 -12.52 0.86
C HIS A 25 -7.53 -13.78 1.26
N GLY A 26 -8.22 -14.91 1.31
CA GLY A 26 -7.63 -16.21 1.60
C GLY A 26 -7.14 -16.40 3.04
N SER A 27 -7.46 -15.48 3.96
CA SER A 27 -6.99 -15.48 5.35
C SER A 27 -8.08 -15.16 6.38
N GLN A 28 -8.47 -13.87 6.50
CA GLN A 28 -9.43 -13.41 7.51
C GLN A 28 -10.87 -13.41 7.02
N VAL A 29 -11.07 -13.38 5.70
CA VAL A 29 -12.38 -13.23 5.05
C VAL A 29 -12.62 -14.41 4.13
N GLU A 30 -13.81 -14.99 4.22
CA GLU A 30 -14.26 -16.04 3.29
C GLU A 30 -14.28 -15.51 1.84
N ASN A 31 -14.05 -16.38 0.86
CA ASN A 31 -13.88 -15.99 -0.54
C ASN A 31 -15.10 -15.23 -1.11
N ASP A 32 -16.31 -15.59 -0.70
CA ASP A 32 -17.52 -14.91 -1.14
C ASP A 32 -17.59 -13.46 -0.64
N ALA A 33 -17.22 -13.23 0.61
CA ALA A 33 -17.15 -11.88 1.18
C ALA A 33 -16.01 -11.07 0.57
N ALA A 34 -14.86 -11.71 0.27
CA ALA A 34 -13.75 -11.09 -0.45
C ALA A 34 -14.18 -10.65 -1.86
N THR A 35 -14.86 -11.53 -2.59
CA THR A 35 -15.43 -11.23 -3.91
C THR A 35 -16.46 -10.09 -3.84
N ALA A 36 -17.32 -10.07 -2.83
CA ALA A 36 -18.29 -8.99 -2.63
C ALA A 36 -17.58 -7.63 -2.39
N CYS A 37 -16.46 -7.60 -1.65
CA CYS A 37 -15.66 -6.38 -1.48
C CYS A 37 -15.03 -5.90 -2.80
N VAL A 38 -14.52 -6.81 -3.63
CA VAL A 38 -13.98 -6.48 -4.97
C VAL A 38 -15.08 -5.91 -5.87
N ARG A 39 -16.28 -6.51 -5.87
CA ARG A 39 -17.44 -5.98 -6.62
C ARG A 39 -17.84 -4.59 -6.11
N ALA A 40 -17.92 -4.39 -4.80
CA ALA A 40 -18.19 -3.07 -4.24
C ALA A 40 -17.11 -2.05 -4.63
N ALA A 41 -15.85 -2.44 -4.75
CA ALA A 41 -14.78 -1.57 -5.23
C ALA A 41 -15.03 -1.13 -6.69
N LEU A 42 -15.30 -2.08 -7.59
CA LEU A 42 -15.61 -1.81 -8.99
C LEU A 42 -16.86 -0.92 -9.15
N ASP A 43 -17.94 -1.24 -8.45
CA ASP A 43 -19.21 -0.50 -8.48
C ASP A 43 -19.06 0.95 -8.01
N ASN A 44 -18.05 1.23 -7.18
CA ASN A 44 -17.73 2.57 -6.69
C ASN A 44 -16.60 3.27 -7.46
N GLY A 45 -16.13 2.70 -8.57
CA GLY A 45 -15.14 3.30 -9.46
C GLY A 45 -13.68 3.09 -9.04
N ILE A 46 -13.40 2.16 -8.13
CA ILE A 46 -12.03 1.70 -7.87
C ILE A 46 -11.66 0.72 -8.99
N THR A 47 -10.61 1.03 -9.74
CA THR A 47 -10.09 0.18 -10.81
C THR A 47 -8.72 -0.41 -10.48
N SER A 48 -8.07 0.11 -9.43
CA SER A 48 -6.73 -0.29 -9.02
C SER A 48 -6.79 -1.30 -7.86
N PHE A 49 -6.12 -2.45 -8.03
CA PHE A 49 -6.11 -3.57 -7.08
C PHE A 49 -4.67 -3.92 -6.70
N ASP A 50 -4.36 -3.89 -5.40
CA ASP A 50 -3.04 -4.18 -4.86
C ASP A 50 -3.01 -5.52 -4.14
N THR A 51 -2.09 -6.38 -4.54
CA THR A 51 -1.81 -7.69 -3.94
C THR A 51 -0.30 -7.93 -3.82
N ALA A 52 0.12 -9.11 -3.41
CA ALA A 52 1.49 -9.61 -3.48
C ALA A 52 1.51 -11.14 -3.55
N ASP A 53 2.58 -11.69 -4.10
CA ASP A 53 2.78 -13.13 -4.23
C ASP A 53 2.71 -13.87 -2.90
N VAL A 54 3.21 -13.26 -1.82
CA VAL A 54 3.26 -13.86 -0.46
C VAL A 54 1.94 -13.77 0.31
N TYR A 55 1.00 -12.92 -0.08
CA TYR A 55 -0.21 -12.68 0.72
C TYR A 55 -1.04 -13.95 0.86
N ALA A 56 -1.39 -14.29 2.12
CA ALA A 56 -2.10 -15.52 2.47
C ALA A 56 -1.46 -16.79 1.86
N ASN A 57 -0.11 -16.87 1.86
CA ASN A 57 0.63 -17.96 1.23
C ASN A 57 0.20 -18.20 -0.23
N THR A 58 0.17 -17.15 -1.03
CA THR A 58 -0.24 -17.07 -2.44
C THR A 58 -1.75 -17.05 -2.70
N ALA A 59 -2.59 -17.43 -1.76
CA ALA A 59 -4.04 -17.53 -1.97
C ALA A 59 -4.70 -16.18 -2.31
N ALA A 60 -4.14 -15.05 -1.82
CA ALA A 60 -4.73 -13.73 -2.06
C ALA A 60 -4.76 -13.34 -3.55
N GLU A 61 -3.73 -13.69 -4.33
CA GLU A 61 -3.72 -13.47 -5.78
C GLU A 61 -4.75 -14.36 -6.50
N THR A 62 -4.89 -15.62 -6.08
CA THR A 62 -5.89 -16.53 -6.65
C THR A 62 -7.31 -16.03 -6.42
N VAL A 63 -7.63 -15.62 -5.18
CA VAL A 63 -8.94 -15.05 -4.84
C VAL A 63 -9.22 -13.78 -5.63
N LEU A 64 -8.22 -12.89 -5.79
CA LEU A 64 -8.37 -11.68 -6.59
C LEU A 64 -8.61 -12.00 -8.06
N GLY A 65 -7.84 -12.92 -8.66
CA GLY A 65 -8.01 -13.35 -10.03
C GLY A 65 -9.42 -13.91 -10.31
N GLU A 66 -9.93 -14.76 -9.41
CA GLU A 66 -11.32 -15.27 -9.52
C GLU A 66 -12.36 -14.15 -9.34
N ALA A 67 -12.17 -13.22 -8.41
CA ALA A 67 -13.09 -12.12 -8.18
C ALA A 67 -13.16 -11.14 -9.37
N LEU A 68 -12.07 -10.97 -10.11
CA LEU A 68 -11.99 -10.09 -11.29
C LEU A 68 -12.37 -10.80 -12.60
N LYS A 69 -12.68 -12.10 -12.54
CA LYS A 69 -13.04 -12.88 -13.73
C LYS A 69 -14.27 -12.30 -14.44
N GLY A 70 -14.14 -12.13 -15.74
CA GLY A 70 -15.18 -11.55 -16.59
C GLY A 70 -15.15 -10.04 -16.70
N GLU A 71 -14.35 -9.35 -15.88
CA GLU A 71 -14.11 -7.92 -16.06
C GLU A 71 -13.21 -7.67 -17.28
N ARG A 72 -13.41 -6.54 -17.93
CA ARG A 72 -12.57 -6.11 -19.04
C ARG A 72 -11.17 -5.78 -18.51
N ARG A 73 -10.13 -6.57 -18.89
CA ARG A 73 -8.75 -6.40 -18.38
C ARG A 73 -8.20 -4.98 -18.52
N GLN A 74 -8.53 -4.29 -19.63
CA GLN A 74 -8.06 -2.93 -19.90
C GLN A 74 -8.74 -1.84 -19.04
N SER A 75 -9.74 -2.20 -18.25
CA SER A 75 -10.36 -1.28 -17.28
C SER A 75 -9.84 -1.48 -15.86
N LEU A 76 -8.80 -2.28 -15.68
CA LEU A 76 -8.23 -2.63 -14.38
C LEU A 76 -6.74 -2.29 -14.34
N GLU A 77 -6.27 -1.80 -13.20
CA GLU A 77 -4.86 -1.68 -12.87
C GLU A 77 -4.54 -2.68 -11.74
N ILE A 78 -3.79 -3.74 -12.08
CA ILE A 78 -3.44 -4.82 -11.15
C ILE A 78 -1.98 -4.66 -10.73
N PHE A 79 -1.73 -4.58 -9.42
CA PHE A 79 -0.42 -4.43 -8.80
C PHE A 79 -0.07 -5.66 -8.01
N THR A 80 1.13 -6.22 -8.21
CA THR A 80 1.66 -7.28 -7.36
C THR A 80 3.13 -7.05 -7.02
N LYS A 81 3.69 -7.90 -6.15
CA LYS A 81 5.01 -7.68 -5.55
C LYS A 81 5.77 -8.98 -5.40
N VAL A 82 7.11 -8.87 -5.34
CA VAL A 82 8.05 -9.97 -5.12
C VAL A 82 9.07 -9.62 -4.04
N TYR A 83 9.34 -10.53 -3.15
CA TYR A 83 10.46 -10.53 -2.20
C TYR A 83 10.41 -11.76 -1.27
N TRP A 84 9.26 -11.98 -0.60
CA TRP A 84 9.09 -12.97 0.45
C TRP A 84 8.87 -14.37 -0.13
N PRO A 85 9.16 -15.45 0.63
CA PRO A 85 8.95 -16.81 0.13
C PRO A 85 7.46 -17.11 -0.04
N THR A 86 7.12 -17.78 -1.14
CA THR A 86 5.75 -18.18 -1.46
C THR A 86 5.47 -19.66 -1.15
N GLY A 87 6.41 -20.33 -0.53
CA GLY A 87 6.35 -21.74 -0.17
C GLY A 87 7.38 -22.12 0.91
N PRO A 88 7.75 -23.39 1.02
CA PRO A 88 8.82 -23.81 1.91
C PRO A 88 10.10 -23.02 1.61
N LYS A 89 10.69 -22.38 2.61
CA LYS A 89 11.84 -21.49 2.44
C LYS A 89 13.06 -22.26 1.96
N GLY A 90 13.38 -22.14 0.68
CA GLY A 90 14.63 -22.59 0.06
C GLY A 90 15.65 -21.46 -0.10
N PRO A 91 16.89 -21.77 -0.53
CA PRO A 91 17.97 -20.78 -0.64
C PRO A 91 17.70 -19.63 -1.62
N ASN A 92 16.82 -19.85 -2.62
CA ASN A 92 16.51 -18.90 -3.68
C ASN A 92 15.06 -18.40 -3.67
N ASP A 93 14.31 -18.67 -2.60
CA ASP A 93 12.87 -18.35 -2.54
C ASP A 93 12.58 -17.03 -1.85
N THR A 94 13.61 -16.20 -1.66
CA THR A 94 13.50 -14.89 -1.00
C THR A 94 14.45 -13.91 -1.65
N GLY A 95 14.10 -12.64 -1.67
CA GLY A 95 14.91 -11.53 -2.15
C GLY A 95 14.61 -11.15 -3.57
N LEU A 96 15.55 -10.45 -4.20
CA LEU A 96 15.37 -9.87 -5.53
C LEU A 96 16.39 -10.39 -6.56
N SER A 97 16.85 -11.65 -6.38
CA SER A 97 17.66 -12.30 -7.41
C SER A 97 16.87 -12.41 -8.71
N ARG A 98 17.59 -12.39 -9.82
CA ARG A 98 16.98 -12.59 -11.14
C ARG A 98 16.09 -13.84 -11.20
N LYS A 99 16.59 -14.95 -10.62
CA LYS A 99 15.82 -16.20 -10.57
C LYS A 99 14.48 -16.00 -9.89
N HIS A 100 14.48 -15.42 -8.68
CA HIS A 100 13.26 -15.24 -7.89
C HIS A 100 12.29 -14.28 -8.58
N ILE A 101 12.75 -13.15 -9.11
CA ILE A 101 11.91 -12.18 -9.82
C ILE A 101 11.19 -12.83 -11.02
N MET A 102 11.94 -13.59 -11.84
CA MET A 102 11.39 -14.20 -13.07
C MET A 102 10.38 -15.31 -12.76
N GLU A 103 10.66 -16.15 -11.77
CA GLU A 103 9.75 -17.22 -11.37
C GLU A 103 8.51 -16.68 -10.63
N SER A 104 8.67 -15.67 -9.78
CA SER A 104 7.56 -15.05 -9.05
C SER A 104 6.56 -14.37 -9.97
N ILE A 105 7.01 -13.64 -11.00
CA ILE A 105 6.06 -13.00 -11.93
C ILE A 105 5.23 -14.06 -12.68
N ASP A 106 5.83 -15.15 -13.12
CA ASP A 106 5.11 -16.22 -13.82
C ASP A 106 4.07 -16.90 -12.92
N GLY A 107 4.44 -17.13 -11.66
CA GLY A 107 3.52 -17.62 -10.63
C GLY A 107 2.38 -16.66 -10.35
N SER A 108 2.65 -15.36 -10.21
CA SER A 108 1.63 -14.33 -9.99
C SER A 108 0.66 -14.22 -11.16
N LEU A 109 1.14 -14.19 -12.40
CA LEU A 109 0.29 -14.15 -13.59
C LEU A 109 -0.65 -15.36 -13.66
N THR A 110 -0.14 -16.54 -13.34
CA THR A 110 -0.94 -17.77 -13.28
C THR A 110 -2.06 -17.67 -12.24
N ARG A 111 -1.76 -17.19 -11.01
CA ARG A 111 -2.74 -17.06 -9.93
C ARG A 111 -3.76 -15.96 -10.19
N LEU A 112 -3.32 -14.83 -10.75
CA LEU A 112 -4.16 -13.69 -11.13
C LEU A 112 -4.97 -13.94 -12.42
N GLN A 113 -4.69 -15.03 -13.16
CA GLN A 113 -5.36 -15.39 -14.41
C GLN A 113 -5.29 -14.26 -15.46
N THR A 114 -4.11 -13.67 -15.62
CA THR A 114 -3.85 -12.58 -16.56
C THR A 114 -2.49 -12.74 -17.23
N ASP A 115 -2.32 -12.16 -18.42
CA ASP A 115 -1.06 -12.23 -19.17
C ASP A 115 -0.04 -11.16 -18.73
N TYR A 116 -0.49 -10.12 -18.01
CA TYR A 116 0.36 -9.05 -17.51
C TYR A 116 -0.22 -8.39 -16.27
N VAL A 117 0.66 -7.78 -15.49
CA VAL A 117 0.27 -6.83 -14.43
C VAL A 117 0.61 -5.40 -14.85
N ASP A 118 -0.15 -4.42 -14.36
CA ASP A 118 0.12 -3.01 -14.65
C ASP A 118 1.33 -2.51 -13.88
N LEU A 119 1.49 -2.92 -12.63
CA LEU A 119 2.61 -2.56 -11.78
C LEU A 119 3.18 -3.79 -11.06
N TYR A 120 4.49 -4.03 -11.24
CA TYR A 120 5.24 -5.04 -10.50
C TYR A 120 6.25 -4.38 -9.59
N GLN A 121 6.29 -4.78 -8.32
CA GLN A 121 7.00 -4.04 -7.29
C GLN A 121 8.02 -4.91 -6.53
N ALA A 122 9.22 -4.35 -6.28
CA ALA A 122 10.10 -4.87 -5.26
C ALA A 122 9.48 -4.65 -3.88
N HIS A 123 9.00 -5.72 -3.22
CA HIS A 123 8.27 -5.63 -1.94
C HIS A 123 9.14 -5.09 -0.81
N ARG A 124 10.48 -5.30 -0.89
CA ARG A 124 11.50 -4.73 0.00
C ARG A 124 12.80 -4.54 -0.81
N TYR A 125 13.73 -3.78 -0.25
CA TYR A 125 15.08 -3.72 -0.78
C TYR A 125 15.85 -4.99 -0.38
N ASP A 126 16.63 -5.55 -1.30
CA ASP A 126 17.44 -6.75 -1.03
C ASP A 126 18.92 -6.39 -0.89
N HIS A 127 19.41 -6.37 0.34
CA HIS A 127 20.81 -6.09 0.64
C HIS A 127 21.78 -7.21 0.24
N ALA A 128 21.27 -8.40 -0.09
CA ALA A 128 22.09 -9.56 -0.41
C ALA A 128 22.21 -9.81 -1.94
N THR A 129 21.43 -9.08 -2.76
CA THR A 129 21.50 -9.16 -4.23
C THR A 129 22.07 -7.86 -4.78
N PRO A 130 23.03 -7.91 -5.73
CA PRO A 130 23.49 -6.72 -6.44
C PRO A 130 22.32 -5.98 -7.07
N LEU A 131 22.25 -4.66 -6.87
CA LEU A 131 21.14 -3.87 -7.36
C LEU A 131 21.02 -3.93 -8.89
N GLU A 132 22.14 -4.02 -9.59
CA GLU A 132 22.22 -4.17 -11.04
C GLU A 132 21.52 -5.44 -11.54
N GLU A 133 21.68 -6.58 -10.82
CA GLU A 133 21.01 -7.83 -11.15
C GLU A 133 19.47 -7.68 -10.99
N THR A 134 19.04 -7.08 -9.88
CA THR A 134 17.63 -6.80 -9.62
C THR A 134 17.03 -5.92 -10.72
N MET A 135 17.68 -4.81 -11.05
CA MET A 135 17.18 -3.87 -12.06
C MET A 135 17.19 -4.48 -13.46
N GLN A 136 18.21 -5.30 -13.80
CA GLN A 136 18.25 -6.03 -15.07
C GLN A 136 17.09 -7.04 -15.17
N ALA A 137 16.76 -7.74 -14.08
CA ALA A 137 15.62 -8.66 -14.05
C ALA A 137 14.30 -7.92 -14.28
N PHE A 138 14.07 -6.79 -13.64
CA PHE A 138 12.88 -5.96 -13.88
C PHE A 138 12.81 -5.42 -15.32
N ALA A 139 13.95 -4.99 -15.89
CA ALA A 139 14.00 -4.59 -17.30
C ALA A 139 13.54 -5.72 -18.24
N ASP A 140 13.95 -6.95 -17.95
CA ASP A 140 13.56 -8.11 -18.76
C ASP A 140 12.08 -8.49 -18.58
N VAL A 141 11.53 -8.36 -17.37
CA VAL A 141 10.08 -8.53 -17.13
C VAL A 141 9.26 -7.54 -17.96
N VAL A 142 9.70 -6.27 -18.02
CA VAL A 142 9.06 -5.23 -18.85
C VAL A 142 9.19 -5.57 -20.33
N ARG A 143 10.38 -5.94 -20.82
CA ARG A 143 10.61 -6.32 -22.23
C ARG A 143 9.77 -7.53 -22.65
N GLN A 144 9.51 -8.47 -21.74
CA GLN A 144 8.64 -9.61 -21.97
C GLN A 144 7.13 -9.26 -21.95
N GLY A 145 6.78 -8.03 -21.60
CA GLY A 145 5.39 -7.58 -21.50
C GLY A 145 4.63 -8.17 -20.31
N LYS A 146 5.31 -8.78 -19.33
CA LYS A 146 4.69 -9.38 -18.13
C LYS A 146 4.33 -8.32 -17.07
N ALA A 147 5.02 -7.18 -17.07
CA ALA A 147 4.64 -6.00 -16.31
C ALA A 147 4.80 -4.75 -17.19
N LEU A 148 3.85 -3.82 -17.07
CA LEU A 148 3.90 -2.58 -17.85
C LEU A 148 4.76 -1.52 -17.17
N TYR A 149 4.72 -1.46 -15.83
CA TYR A 149 5.47 -0.53 -15.02
C TYR A 149 6.12 -1.24 -13.83
N ILE A 150 7.21 -0.65 -13.34
CA ILE A 150 7.96 -1.14 -12.18
C ILE A 150 7.90 -0.12 -11.05
N GLY A 151 7.67 -0.61 -9.84
CA GLY A 151 7.74 0.16 -8.60
C GLY A 151 8.59 -0.53 -7.54
N VAL A 152 8.73 0.14 -6.42
CA VAL A 152 9.41 -0.38 -5.23
C VAL A 152 8.53 -0.18 -4.00
N SER A 153 8.91 -0.76 -2.86
CA SER A 153 8.18 -0.60 -1.60
C SER A 153 9.16 -0.48 -0.45
N GLU A 154 8.93 0.52 0.41
CA GLU A 154 9.75 0.79 1.59
C GLU A 154 11.25 1.01 1.29
N TRP A 155 11.56 1.58 0.12
CA TRP A 155 12.93 1.96 -0.20
C TRP A 155 13.27 3.34 0.37
N THR A 156 14.51 3.50 0.84
CA THR A 156 15.03 4.81 1.25
C THR A 156 15.24 5.73 0.06
N ALA A 157 15.38 7.04 0.29
CA ALA A 157 15.65 8.00 -0.77
C ALA A 157 16.89 7.64 -1.60
N ASP A 158 17.96 7.18 -0.96
CA ASP A 158 19.20 6.79 -1.67
C ASP A 158 19.02 5.51 -2.48
N GLN A 159 18.29 4.52 -1.97
CA GLN A 159 17.95 3.32 -2.72
C GLN A 159 17.10 3.63 -3.96
N ILE A 160 16.13 4.56 -3.82
CA ILE A 160 15.30 5.03 -4.94
C ILE A 160 16.18 5.74 -5.98
N ARG A 161 17.10 6.63 -5.57
CA ARG A 161 18.02 7.31 -6.49
C ARG A 161 18.90 6.32 -7.26
N ALA A 162 19.53 5.38 -6.55
CA ALA A 162 20.37 4.36 -7.16
C ALA A 162 19.58 3.46 -8.13
N GLY A 163 18.39 2.98 -7.70
CA GLY A 163 17.53 2.17 -8.56
C GLY A 163 17.03 2.91 -9.78
N GLN A 164 16.64 4.18 -9.66
CA GLN A 164 16.16 4.98 -10.78
C GLN A 164 17.25 5.26 -11.81
N ALA A 165 18.49 5.51 -11.37
CA ALA A 165 19.63 5.69 -12.29
C ALA A 165 19.84 4.43 -13.13
N LEU A 166 19.93 3.25 -12.51
CA LEU A 166 20.06 1.98 -13.22
C LEU A 166 18.87 1.67 -14.14
N ALA A 167 17.64 1.97 -13.68
CA ALA A 167 16.45 1.78 -14.50
C ALA A 167 16.53 2.59 -15.80
N GLN A 168 16.95 3.86 -15.73
CA GLN A 168 17.10 4.73 -16.88
C GLN A 168 18.15 4.19 -17.88
N ASP A 169 19.28 3.72 -17.39
CA ASP A 169 20.34 3.10 -18.22
C ASP A 169 19.83 1.83 -18.92
N LEU A 170 18.93 1.11 -18.30
CA LEU A 170 18.30 -0.11 -18.81
C LEU A 170 17.06 0.14 -19.69
N GLY A 171 16.66 1.40 -19.88
CA GLY A 171 15.58 1.80 -20.78
C GLY A 171 14.17 1.70 -20.18
N PHE A 172 14.04 1.69 -18.85
CA PHE A 172 12.75 1.80 -18.15
C PHE A 172 12.83 2.84 -17.02
N ARG A 173 11.78 2.97 -16.20
CA ARG A 173 11.75 3.85 -15.04
C ARG A 173 11.01 3.21 -13.88
N LEU A 174 11.44 3.50 -12.67
CA LEU A 174 10.61 3.33 -11.48
C LEU A 174 9.55 4.42 -11.49
N VAL A 175 8.28 4.05 -11.29
CA VAL A 175 7.15 5.00 -11.33
C VAL A 175 6.51 5.20 -9.96
N SER A 176 6.75 4.30 -9.02
CA SER A 176 6.16 4.37 -7.68
C SER A 176 7.07 3.84 -6.59
N ASN A 177 6.86 4.34 -5.38
CA ASN A 177 7.23 3.67 -4.14
C ASN A 177 5.96 3.40 -3.33
N GLN A 178 5.91 2.26 -2.62
CA GLN A 178 4.76 1.90 -1.78
C GLN A 178 5.17 1.86 -0.30
N PRO A 179 5.12 2.99 0.41
CA PRO A 179 5.49 3.08 1.82
C PRO A 179 4.29 3.03 2.75
N GLN A 180 4.54 2.77 4.05
CA GLN A 180 3.60 3.12 5.11
C GLN A 180 3.46 4.65 5.20
N TYR A 181 2.22 5.14 5.23
CA TYR A 181 1.96 6.56 5.43
C TYR A 181 0.58 6.79 6.04
N SER A 182 0.53 7.63 7.05
CA SER A 182 -0.70 8.05 7.73
C SER A 182 -0.43 9.32 8.53
N ALA A 183 -1.46 9.96 9.05
CA ALA A 183 -1.31 11.13 9.91
C ALA A 183 -0.46 10.87 11.18
N LEU A 184 -0.33 9.59 11.61
CA LEU A 184 0.53 9.16 12.73
C LEU A 184 1.93 8.67 12.30
N TRP A 185 2.13 8.35 11.02
CA TRP A 185 3.38 7.83 10.47
C TRP A 185 3.78 8.63 9.24
N ARG A 186 4.66 9.61 9.43
CA ARG A 186 5.06 10.60 8.41
C ARG A 186 6.53 10.49 7.99
N VAL A 187 7.11 9.35 8.23
CA VAL A 187 8.54 9.04 8.01
C VAL A 187 9.05 9.41 6.61
N ILE A 188 8.19 9.25 5.61
CA ILE A 188 8.56 9.49 4.20
C ILE A 188 8.66 10.98 3.82
N GLU A 189 8.09 11.89 4.63
CA GLU A 189 8.00 13.31 4.28
C GLU A 189 9.36 13.99 4.21
N GLY A 190 10.32 13.56 5.07
CA GLY A 190 11.62 14.21 5.20
C GLY A 190 12.56 13.96 4.01
N GLU A 191 12.57 12.76 3.44
CA GLU A 191 13.55 12.36 2.43
C GLU A 191 12.94 11.65 1.22
N VAL A 192 12.03 10.68 1.44
CA VAL A 192 11.50 9.83 0.37
C VAL A 192 10.60 10.60 -0.59
N VAL A 193 9.70 11.43 -0.08
CA VAL A 193 8.81 12.26 -0.90
C VAL A 193 9.62 13.25 -1.75
N PRO A 194 10.55 14.07 -1.19
CA PRO A 194 11.38 14.96 -2.00
C PRO A 194 12.18 14.25 -3.09
N ALA A 195 12.80 13.10 -2.77
CA ALA A 195 13.53 12.31 -3.77
C ALA A 195 12.61 11.77 -4.86
N SER A 196 11.41 11.33 -4.49
CA SER A 196 10.42 10.81 -5.44
C SER A 196 9.91 11.91 -6.39
N GLU A 197 9.65 13.11 -5.89
CA GLU A 197 9.25 14.27 -6.70
C GLU A 197 10.33 14.65 -7.71
N GLU A 198 11.59 14.70 -7.27
CA GLU A 198 12.75 14.96 -8.12
C GLU A 198 12.82 13.95 -9.28
N LEU A 199 12.69 12.66 -8.96
CA LEU A 199 12.89 11.55 -9.88
C LEU A 199 11.63 11.17 -10.67
N GLY A 200 10.47 11.71 -10.31
CA GLY A 200 9.22 11.47 -11.01
C GLY A 200 8.50 10.19 -10.58
N LEU A 201 8.69 9.74 -9.34
CA LEU A 201 7.88 8.70 -8.72
C LEU A 201 6.72 9.31 -7.92
N SER A 202 5.65 8.53 -7.72
CA SER A 202 4.59 8.83 -6.75
C SER A 202 4.52 7.77 -5.68
N GLN A 203 3.87 8.10 -4.56
CA GLN A 203 3.60 7.15 -3.49
C GLN A 203 2.25 6.46 -3.72
N ILE A 204 2.20 5.14 -3.52
CA ILE A 204 0.98 4.36 -3.31
C ILE A 204 1.02 3.93 -1.85
N VAL A 205 0.27 4.60 -0.97
CA VAL A 205 0.51 4.44 0.47
C VAL A 205 -0.34 3.35 1.10
N TRP A 206 0.28 2.51 1.92
CA TRP A 206 -0.43 1.51 2.70
C TRP A 206 -0.65 1.99 4.15
N SER A 207 -1.66 1.43 4.80
CA SER A 207 -2.09 1.78 6.17
C SER A 207 -2.48 3.26 6.37
N PRO A 208 -3.26 3.89 5.51
CA PRO A 208 -3.66 5.28 5.69
C PRO A 208 -4.44 5.52 6.99
N VAL A 209 -5.10 4.48 7.54
CA VAL A 209 -5.81 4.52 8.82
C VAL A 209 -4.98 4.01 10.01
N ALA A 210 -3.65 3.93 9.89
CA ALA A 210 -2.73 3.44 10.94
C ALA A 210 -3.22 2.12 11.57
N GLN A 211 -3.43 1.09 10.74
CA GLN A 211 -3.90 -0.25 11.14
C GLN A 211 -5.28 -0.23 11.84
N GLY A 212 -6.06 0.82 11.64
CA GLY A 212 -7.37 1.01 12.25
C GLY A 212 -7.36 1.92 13.49
N VAL A 213 -6.22 2.40 13.94
CA VAL A 213 -6.11 3.33 15.09
C VAL A 213 -6.81 4.65 14.76
N LEU A 214 -6.57 5.21 13.58
CA LEU A 214 -7.19 6.45 13.13
C LEU A 214 -8.70 6.34 12.80
N THR A 215 -9.30 5.16 12.93
CA THR A 215 -10.76 5.03 12.80
C THR A 215 -11.50 5.46 14.09
N GLY A 216 -10.76 5.67 15.19
CA GLY A 216 -11.33 6.04 16.49
C GLY A 216 -12.07 4.92 17.21
N LYS A 217 -11.98 3.67 16.74
CA LYS A 217 -12.65 2.52 17.36
C LYS A 217 -11.97 2.03 18.65
N TYR A 218 -10.67 2.31 18.79
CA TYR A 218 -9.93 2.01 20.01
C TYR A 218 -10.06 3.20 20.97
N LEU A 219 -10.67 2.96 22.13
CA LEU A 219 -10.93 4.01 23.11
C LEU A 219 -9.94 3.93 24.27
N PRO A 220 -9.46 5.09 24.78
CA PRO A 220 -8.57 5.12 25.93
C PRO A 220 -9.16 4.39 27.13
N GLY A 221 -8.38 3.51 27.77
CA GLY A 221 -8.82 2.79 28.97
C GLY A 221 -9.95 1.77 28.79
N GLN A 222 -10.37 1.50 27.55
CA GLN A 222 -11.40 0.50 27.25
C GLN A 222 -10.81 -0.79 26.70
N PRO A 223 -11.46 -1.94 26.89
CA PRO A 223 -11.06 -3.19 26.23
C PRO A 223 -11.02 -3.05 24.71
N LEU A 224 -10.11 -3.76 24.07
CA LEU A 224 -10.01 -3.81 22.61
C LEU A 224 -11.29 -4.43 22.01
N PRO A 225 -11.88 -3.84 20.96
CA PRO A 225 -13.07 -4.39 20.32
C PRO A 225 -12.83 -5.79 19.77
N ALA A 226 -13.71 -6.73 20.09
CA ALA A 226 -13.66 -8.10 19.59
C ALA A 226 -13.70 -8.12 18.05
N GLY A 227 -12.94 -9.01 17.41
CA GLY A 227 -12.84 -9.11 15.95
C GLY A 227 -12.15 -7.93 15.28
N SER A 228 -11.53 -7.03 16.07
CA SER A 228 -10.70 -5.96 15.52
C SER A 228 -9.30 -6.50 15.15
N ARG A 229 -8.55 -5.73 14.35
CA ARG A 229 -7.16 -6.08 14.01
C ARG A 229 -6.26 -6.22 15.24
N ALA A 230 -6.54 -5.47 16.32
CA ALA A 230 -5.78 -5.55 17.57
C ALA A 230 -5.96 -6.89 18.32
N THR A 231 -7.02 -7.64 18.01
CA THR A 231 -7.30 -8.97 18.58
C THR A 231 -7.02 -10.11 17.58
N ASP A 232 -6.41 -9.80 16.43
CA ASP A 232 -6.08 -10.80 15.40
C ASP A 232 -4.74 -11.46 15.67
N GLU A 233 -4.78 -12.72 16.12
CA GLU A 233 -3.61 -13.53 16.43
C GLU A 233 -2.80 -13.97 15.19
N LYS A 234 -3.38 -13.82 13.97
CA LYS A 234 -2.74 -14.23 12.70
C LYS A 234 -1.77 -13.19 12.12
N GLY A 235 -1.44 -12.13 12.86
CA GLY A 235 -0.40 -11.16 12.49
C GLY A 235 -0.82 -9.69 12.49
N GLY A 236 -2.11 -9.39 12.58
CA GLY A 236 -2.59 -7.98 12.62
C GLY A 236 -2.31 -7.27 13.94
N ALA A 237 -2.40 -7.99 15.05
CA ALA A 237 -2.28 -7.42 16.40
C ALA A 237 -0.95 -6.71 16.64
N ARG A 238 0.18 -7.31 16.24
CA ARG A 238 1.52 -6.75 16.48
C ARG A 238 1.70 -5.34 15.90
N MET A 239 1.16 -5.11 14.70
CA MET A 239 1.29 -3.80 14.03
C MET A 239 0.41 -2.74 14.68
N VAL A 240 -0.75 -3.11 15.20
CA VAL A 240 -1.62 -2.20 15.96
C VAL A 240 -0.95 -1.87 17.30
N GLN A 241 -0.39 -2.88 17.97
CA GLN A 241 0.21 -2.74 19.29
C GLN A 241 1.31 -1.67 19.31
N SER A 242 2.11 -1.56 18.25
CA SER A 242 3.14 -0.52 18.13
C SER A 242 2.61 0.92 18.24
N PHE A 243 1.34 1.14 17.90
CA PHE A 243 0.67 2.42 18.12
C PHE A 243 0.01 2.50 19.50
N LEU A 244 -0.60 1.40 19.97
CA LEU A 244 -1.32 1.35 21.26
C LEU A 244 -0.38 1.52 22.46
N ASP A 245 0.87 1.06 22.36
CA ASP A 245 1.89 1.17 23.41
C ASP A 245 2.42 2.61 23.57
N ARG A 246 2.05 3.51 22.66
CA ARG A 246 2.50 4.89 22.69
C ARG A 246 1.56 5.74 23.54
N PRO A 247 2.10 6.57 24.46
CA PRO A 247 1.28 7.38 25.33
C PRO A 247 0.42 8.37 24.54
N ASN A 248 -0.79 8.57 24.99
CA ASN A 248 -1.76 9.56 24.50
C ASN A 248 -2.19 9.44 23.01
N VAL A 249 -1.79 8.39 22.29
CA VAL A 249 -2.18 8.23 20.86
C VAL A 249 -3.69 8.12 20.72
N LEU A 250 -4.34 7.31 21.56
CA LEU A 250 -5.78 7.10 21.48
C LEU A 250 -6.56 8.36 21.87
N GLU A 251 -6.11 9.09 22.90
CA GLU A 251 -6.69 10.37 23.31
C GLU A 251 -6.63 11.39 22.19
N ARG A 252 -5.47 11.54 21.56
CA ARG A 252 -5.26 12.48 20.45
C ARG A 252 -6.13 12.10 19.24
N VAL A 253 -6.26 10.81 18.93
CA VAL A 253 -7.15 10.35 17.85
C VAL A 253 -8.61 10.72 18.14
N GLN A 254 -9.07 10.60 19.40
CA GLN A 254 -10.43 11.03 19.74
C GLN A 254 -10.61 12.54 19.58
N GLN A 255 -9.60 13.35 19.83
CA GLN A 255 -9.62 14.81 19.63
C GLN A 255 -9.72 15.24 18.16
N LEU A 256 -9.50 14.33 17.19
CA LEU A 256 -9.74 14.60 15.78
C LEU A 256 -11.23 14.58 15.39
N ARG A 257 -12.14 14.07 16.25
CA ARG A 257 -13.58 14.01 15.92
C ARG A 257 -14.19 15.34 15.51
N PRO A 258 -13.98 16.45 16.23
CA PRO A 258 -14.52 17.74 15.81
C PRO A 258 -14.04 18.18 14.43
N VAL A 259 -12.79 17.85 14.05
CA VAL A 259 -12.26 18.16 12.72
C VAL A 259 -12.97 17.33 11.65
N ALA A 260 -13.19 16.05 11.91
CA ALA A 260 -13.93 15.18 10.99
C ALA A 260 -15.40 15.65 10.86
N ASP A 261 -16.04 16.01 11.95
CA ASP A 261 -17.44 16.49 12.00
C ASP A 261 -17.61 17.78 11.18
N GLU A 262 -16.66 18.74 11.29
CA GLU A 262 -16.65 19.98 10.50
C GLU A 262 -16.62 19.72 8.98
N LEU A 263 -15.98 18.61 8.56
CA LEU A 263 -15.91 18.17 7.16
C LEU A 263 -17.05 17.22 6.76
N GLY A 264 -17.92 16.83 7.70
CA GLY A 264 -18.95 15.81 7.47
C GLY A 264 -18.39 14.41 7.23
N LEU A 265 -17.21 14.09 7.78
CA LEU A 265 -16.48 12.84 7.58
C LEU A 265 -16.46 11.99 8.85
N SER A 266 -16.34 10.68 8.67
CA SER A 266 -15.88 9.81 9.75
C SER A 266 -14.36 9.98 9.96
N LEU A 267 -13.84 9.56 11.13
CA LEU A 267 -12.38 9.56 11.36
C LEU A 267 -11.63 8.70 10.36
N ALA A 268 -12.20 7.58 9.90
CA ALA A 268 -11.59 6.75 8.85
C ALA A 268 -11.50 7.50 7.52
N GLN A 269 -12.54 8.20 7.13
CA GLN A 269 -12.56 9.02 5.91
C GLN A 269 -11.59 10.20 6.03
N LEU A 270 -11.54 10.87 7.19
CA LEU A 270 -10.57 11.94 7.44
C LEU A 270 -9.12 11.42 7.28
N ALA A 271 -8.81 10.24 7.83
CA ALA A 271 -7.47 9.66 7.74
C ALA A 271 -7.08 9.32 6.28
N VAL A 272 -8.00 8.79 5.49
CA VAL A 272 -7.76 8.52 4.06
C VAL A 272 -7.66 9.82 3.27
N ALA A 273 -8.55 10.79 3.51
CA ALA A 273 -8.49 12.11 2.88
C ALA A 273 -7.18 12.84 3.21
N TRP A 274 -6.70 12.72 4.46
CA TRP A 274 -5.48 13.36 4.91
C TRP A 274 -4.26 12.91 4.11
N VAL A 275 -4.05 11.60 3.89
CA VAL A 275 -2.90 11.12 3.09
C VAL A 275 -2.99 11.57 1.63
N LEU A 276 -4.18 11.76 1.10
CA LEU A 276 -4.42 12.25 -0.26
C LEU A 276 -4.18 13.76 -0.43
N GLN A 277 -4.03 14.54 0.66
CA GLN A 277 -3.61 15.95 0.57
C GLN A 277 -2.16 16.08 0.10
N ASN A 278 -1.31 15.08 0.33
CA ASN A 278 0.05 15.09 -0.19
C ASN A 278 0.03 14.91 -1.72
N ALA A 279 0.52 15.90 -2.46
CA ALA A 279 0.49 15.91 -3.93
C ALA A 279 1.31 14.77 -4.56
N ASN A 280 2.32 14.24 -3.86
CA ASN A 280 3.11 13.11 -4.33
C ASN A 280 2.41 11.76 -4.10
N VAL A 281 1.35 11.69 -3.30
CA VAL A 281 0.55 10.47 -3.11
C VAL A 281 -0.41 10.29 -4.27
N ALA A 282 -0.19 9.26 -5.08
CA ALA A 282 -1.08 8.90 -6.19
C ALA A 282 -2.30 8.11 -5.70
N ALA A 283 -2.13 7.23 -4.70
CA ALA A 283 -3.23 6.46 -4.17
C ALA A 283 -3.02 6.04 -2.70
N ALA A 284 -4.14 5.91 -1.99
CA ALA A 284 -4.23 5.29 -0.68
C ALA A 284 -4.81 3.87 -0.80
N ILE A 285 -4.08 2.87 -0.28
CA ILE A 285 -4.54 1.48 -0.26
C ILE A 285 -5.46 1.27 0.93
N ILE A 286 -6.69 0.88 0.66
CA ILE A 286 -7.67 0.47 1.67
C ILE A 286 -7.88 -1.03 1.62
N GLY A 287 -8.01 -1.68 2.78
CA GLY A 287 -8.52 -3.03 2.93
C GLY A 287 -9.95 -3.00 3.49
N ALA A 288 -10.75 -3.97 3.11
CA ALA A 288 -12.10 -4.13 3.63
C ALA A 288 -12.42 -5.59 3.91
N SER A 289 -13.13 -5.86 4.99
CA SER A 289 -13.69 -7.17 5.32
C SER A 289 -15.19 -7.27 4.99
N ARG A 290 -15.81 -6.14 4.62
CA ARG A 290 -17.22 -6.03 4.24
C ARG A 290 -17.38 -4.94 3.18
N PRO A 291 -18.31 -5.13 2.22
CA PRO A 291 -18.57 -4.16 1.14
C PRO A 291 -18.85 -2.73 1.62
N GLU A 292 -19.55 -2.57 2.75
CA GLU A 292 -19.91 -1.27 3.30
C GLU A 292 -18.66 -0.44 3.66
N GLN A 293 -17.57 -1.09 4.08
CA GLN A 293 -16.32 -0.40 4.37
C GLN A 293 -15.68 0.18 3.11
N VAL A 294 -15.80 -0.49 1.97
CA VAL A 294 -15.36 0.03 0.67
C VAL A 294 -16.15 1.29 0.33
N VAL A 295 -17.50 1.19 0.38
CA VAL A 295 -18.41 2.32 0.09
C VAL A 295 -18.13 3.51 0.99
N GLU A 296 -17.87 3.27 2.28
CA GLU A 296 -17.54 4.35 3.23
C GLU A 296 -16.19 5.00 2.93
N ASN A 297 -15.13 4.21 2.67
CA ASN A 297 -13.79 4.73 2.45
C ASN A 297 -13.68 5.51 1.12
N VAL A 298 -14.45 5.14 0.10
CA VAL A 298 -14.49 5.83 -1.20
C VAL A 298 -14.94 7.30 -1.05
N LYS A 299 -15.73 7.63 -0.04
CA LYS A 299 -16.16 9.02 0.21
C LYS A 299 -15.01 9.97 0.58
N ALA A 300 -13.84 9.45 0.91
CA ALA A 300 -12.64 10.25 1.13
C ALA A 300 -12.01 10.77 -0.18
N SER A 301 -12.38 10.20 -1.32
CA SER A 301 -11.87 10.62 -2.63
C SER A 301 -12.35 12.02 -2.99
N GLY A 302 -11.43 12.87 -3.42
CA GLY A 302 -11.71 14.24 -3.81
C GLY A 302 -12.04 15.21 -2.66
N VAL A 303 -11.89 14.77 -1.41
CA VAL A 303 -12.04 15.66 -0.26
C VAL A 303 -10.82 16.57 -0.16
N GLU A 304 -11.05 17.87 -0.14
CA GLU A 304 -10.06 18.91 0.16
C GLU A 304 -10.17 19.29 1.64
N ILE A 305 -9.07 19.18 2.37
CA ILE A 305 -8.99 19.59 3.78
C ILE A 305 -8.41 21.01 3.82
N PRO A 306 -9.14 22.02 4.30
CA PRO A 306 -8.62 23.39 4.43
C PRO A 306 -7.32 23.45 5.24
N ALA A 307 -6.41 24.34 4.87
CA ALA A 307 -5.10 24.46 5.52
C ALA A 307 -5.17 24.71 7.03
N GLU A 308 -6.19 25.44 7.48
CA GLU A 308 -6.44 25.65 8.93
C GLU A 308 -6.77 24.34 9.65
N LEU A 309 -7.53 23.44 9.03
CA LEU A 309 -7.85 22.13 9.60
C LEU A 309 -6.64 21.18 9.53
N MET A 310 -5.81 21.27 8.48
CA MET A 310 -4.53 20.54 8.43
C MET A 310 -3.62 20.95 9.60
N THR A 311 -3.47 22.25 9.84
CA THR A 311 -2.70 22.78 10.99
C THR A 311 -3.28 22.27 12.31
N ARG A 312 -4.59 22.30 12.48
CA ARG A 312 -5.27 21.81 13.70
C ARG A 312 -5.07 20.30 13.89
N ILE A 313 -5.06 19.49 12.82
CA ILE A 313 -4.71 18.06 12.89
C ILE A 313 -3.28 17.90 13.41
N ASP A 314 -2.34 18.69 12.89
CA ASP A 314 -0.93 18.64 13.30
C ASP A 314 -0.75 19.01 14.79
N GLU A 315 -1.41 20.06 15.26
CA GLU A 315 -1.42 20.46 16.66
C GLU A 315 -2.00 19.38 17.58
N ILE A 316 -3.12 18.77 17.17
CA ILE A 316 -3.77 17.70 17.94
C ILE A 316 -2.85 16.47 18.04
N LEU A 317 -2.26 16.04 16.93
CA LEU A 317 -1.44 14.83 16.91
C LEU A 317 -0.06 15.06 17.56
N GLY A 318 0.57 16.21 17.36
CA GLY A 318 1.80 16.63 18.03
C GLY A 318 2.86 15.53 18.13
N ASP A 319 3.31 15.21 19.34
CA ASP A 319 4.32 14.19 19.63
C ASP A 319 3.87 12.73 19.41
N ALA A 320 2.58 12.52 19.10
CA ALA A 320 2.10 11.21 18.65
C ALA A 320 2.55 10.86 17.22
N VAL A 321 3.06 11.81 16.45
CA VAL A 321 3.56 11.58 15.08
C VAL A 321 4.94 10.95 15.11
N ILE A 322 5.17 9.96 14.23
CA ILE A 322 6.50 9.40 13.93
C ILE A 322 6.93 9.97 12.58
N SER A 323 8.07 10.67 12.57
CA SER A 323 8.58 11.38 11.38
C SER A 323 10.08 11.19 11.13
N ASP A 324 10.77 10.34 11.92
CA ASP A 324 12.20 10.09 11.72
C ASP A 324 12.43 9.29 10.42
N PRO A 325 13.10 9.83 9.39
CA PRO A 325 13.38 9.15 8.13
C PRO A 325 14.16 7.85 8.29
N ALA A 326 14.94 7.70 9.36
CA ALA A 326 15.70 6.49 9.64
C ALA A 326 14.82 5.25 9.87
N GLU A 327 13.53 5.42 10.16
CA GLU A 327 12.59 4.31 10.31
C GLU A 327 12.38 3.55 8.98
N THR A 328 12.48 4.23 7.83
CA THR A 328 12.34 3.56 6.52
C THR A 328 13.38 2.45 6.34
N ALA A 329 14.62 2.68 6.75
CA ALA A 329 15.69 1.70 6.61
C ALA A 329 15.44 0.39 7.40
N LYS A 330 14.61 0.45 8.45
CA LYS A 330 14.27 -0.72 9.28
C LYS A 330 13.24 -1.65 8.63
N SER A 331 12.58 -1.19 7.56
CA SER A 331 11.52 -1.95 6.87
C SER A 331 12.07 -3.10 6.05
N SER A 332 13.31 -3.03 5.58
CA SER A 332 13.97 -4.08 4.79
C SER A 332 14.85 -4.95 5.68
N PRO A 333 14.78 -6.28 5.53
CA PRO A 333 15.67 -7.18 6.28
C PRO A 333 17.13 -6.89 5.95
N ALA A 334 17.97 -6.75 6.97
CA ALA A 334 19.42 -6.51 6.79
C ALA A 334 20.15 -7.74 6.23
N THR A 335 19.61 -8.93 6.47
CA THR A 335 20.12 -10.22 5.96
C THR A 335 18.96 -11.15 5.64
N ARG A 336 19.20 -12.10 4.72
CA ARG A 336 18.23 -13.15 4.37
C ARG A 336 18.02 -14.16 5.51
#